data_0b454007a3c9797d95902b1331c55772
#
_entry.id   0b454007a3c9797d95902b1331c55772
#
_cell.length_a   1.000
_cell.length_b   1.000
_cell.length_c   1.000
_cell.angle_alpha   90.00
_cell.angle_beta   90.00
_cell.angle_gamma   90.00
#
_symmetry.space_group_name_H-M   'P 1'
#
loop_
_entity.id
_entity.type
_entity.pdbx_description
1 polymer ?
#
loop_
_entity_poly.entity_id
_entity_poly.type
_entity_poly.pdbx_seq_one_letter_code
_entity_poly.pdbx_strand_id
1 'polypeptide(L)'
;PEKIFLDNAGDDFRSGDQFDGDVIGILTYSSSGYQLVKDKTLGLPPVIEADLKQEVTHIVPTDEKLTVASYNVENFSNNTANTPDEKVAKIAQTFVTNMKSPDIITLVEVQDNDGQDQTGNVDASESYNRLIEAIKVAGGPTYAWTDVAPVNNTNGGAPGGNIRVGYLYNPERVSLVEGTKG
;
A
#
# COMPACT_ATOMS: atom_id res chain seq x y z
N PRO A 1 -9.39 -22.06 12.64
CA PRO A 1 -10.63 -22.04 11.84
C PRO A 1 -10.29 -22.37 10.39
N GLU A 2 -11.05 -23.29 9.81
CA GLU A 2 -10.91 -23.61 8.40
C GLU A 2 -11.40 -22.42 7.58
N LYS A 3 -10.65 -22.08 6.54
CA LYS A 3 -11.04 -21.03 5.59
C LYS A 3 -11.78 -21.68 4.43
N ILE A 4 -12.93 -21.13 4.08
CA ILE A 4 -13.65 -21.46 2.85
C ILE A 4 -13.59 -20.23 1.97
N PHE A 5 -13.06 -20.38 0.77
CA PHE A 5 -13.03 -19.31 -0.21
C PHE A 5 -14.34 -19.26 -0.99
N LEU A 6 -14.91 -18.07 -1.13
CA LEU A 6 -16.06 -17.88 -2.02
C LEU A 6 -15.54 -17.54 -3.41
N ASP A 7 -15.78 -18.43 -4.38
CA ASP A 7 -15.34 -18.24 -5.76
C ASP A 7 -16.25 -17.25 -6.49
N ASN A 8 -15.63 -16.36 -7.30
CA ASN A 8 -16.34 -15.36 -8.11
C ASN A 8 -17.35 -14.50 -7.31
N ALA A 9 -16.98 -14.08 -6.12
CA ALA A 9 -17.82 -13.17 -5.33
C ALA A 9 -18.13 -11.87 -6.10
N GLY A 10 -17.14 -11.36 -6.85
CA GLY A 10 -17.32 -10.26 -7.81
C GLY A 10 -17.54 -8.89 -7.20
N ASP A 11 -17.51 -8.79 -5.87
CA ASP A 11 -17.82 -7.58 -5.12
C ASP A 11 -16.69 -7.25 -4.14
N ASP A 12 -16.52 -5.99 -3.80
CA ASP A 12 -15.57 -5.53 -2.82
C ASP A 12 -16.10 -5.78 -1.39
N PHE A 13 -15.65 -6.86 -0.77
CA PHE A 13 -15.93 -7.15 0.63
C PHE A 13 -14.84 -6.61 1.53
N ARG A 14 -15.24 -6.07 2.67
CA ARG A 14 -14.34 -5.61 3.73
C ARG A 14 -14.28 -6.62 4.86
N SER A 15 -13.19 -6.59 5.63
CA SER A 15 -13.13 -7.38 6.87
C SER A 15 -14.27 -7.00 7.80
N GLY A 16 -15.00 -8.01 8.29
CA GLY A 16 -16.16 -7.80 9.17
C GLY A 16 -17.51 -7.67 8.48
N ASP A 17 -17.56 -7.51 7.16
CA ASP A 17 -18.81 -7.57 6.42
C ASP A 17 -19.47 -8.94 6.56
N GLN A 18 -20.80 -8.97 6.56
CA GLN A 18 -21.58 -10.18 6.70
C GLN A 18 -22.65 -10.26 5.59
N PHE A 19 -22.99 -11.48 5.20
CA PHE A 19 -24.15 -11.68 4.33
C PHE A 19 -25.43 -11.66 5.16
N ASP A 20 -26.47 -10.95 4.68
CA ASP A 20 -27.80 -10.98 5.24
C ASP A 20 -28.58 -12.15 4.61
N GLY A 21 -28.18 -13.37 4.97
CA GLY A 21 -28.79 -14.60 4.48
C GLY A 21 -27.77 -15.68 4.12
N ASP A 22 -28.30 -16.81 3.63
CA ASP A 22 -27.51 -17.98 3.29
C ASP A 22 -26.85 -17.85 1.91
N VAL A 23 -25.55 -18.14 1.84
CA VAL A 23 -24.84 -18.28 0.57
C VAL A 23 -24.98 -19.74 0.09
N ILE A 24 -25.66 -19.93 -1.02
CA ILE A 24 -25.90 -21.25 -1.59
C ILE A 24 -24.93 -21.52 -2.75
N GLY A 25 -24.30 -22.67 -2.71
CA GLY A 25 -23.34 -23.06 -3.74
C GLY A 25 -22.86 -24.51 -3.57
N ILE A 26 -21.91 -24.88 -4.40
CA ILE A 26 -21.29 -26.20 -4.39
C ILE A 26 -19.94 -26.09 -3.70
N LEU A 27 -19.77 -26.89 -2.63
CA LEU A 27 -18.46 -26.99 -1.97
C LEU A 27 -17.53 -27.86 -2.84
N THR A 28 -16.40 -27.29 -3.21
CA THR A 28 -15.34 -27.96 -3.96
C THR A 28 -14.00 -27.79 -3.27
N TYR A 29 -12.99 -28.48 -3.78
CA TYR A 29 -11.62 -28.41 -3.27
C TYR A 29 -10.65 -28.10 -4.42
N SER A 30 -9.76 -27.14 -4.22
CA SER A 30 -8.72 -26.79 -5.18
C SER A 30 -7.34 -26.71 -4.49
N SER A 31 -6.30 -26.36 -5.24
CA SER A 31 -4.96 -26.13 -4.69
C SER A 31 -4.91 -25.08 -3.57
N SER A 32 -5.92 -24.18 -3.52
CA SER A 32 -6.03 -23.12 -2.50
C SER A 32 -6.86 -23.53 -1.27
N GLY A 33 -7.45 -24.75 -1.26
CA GLY A 33 -8.28 -25.26 -0.18
C GLY A 33 -9.74 -25.43 -0.58
N TYR A 34 -10.62 -25.46 0.44
CA TYR A 34 -12.06 -25.54 0.19
C TYR A 34 -12.61 -24.25 -0.40
N GLN A 35 -13.43 -24.40 -1.43
CA GLN A 35 -14.09 -23.28 -2.12
C GLN A 35 -15.58 -23.53 -2.21
N LEU A 36 -16.37 -22.48 -1.97
CA LEU A 36 -17.80 -22.47 -2.26
C LEU A 36 -18.02 -21.77 -3.60
N VAL A 37 -18.37 -22.54 -4.61
CA VAL A 37 -18.77 -22.01 -5.92
C VAL A 37 -20.23 -21.62 -5.85
N LYS A 38 -20.51 -20.31 -5.87
CA LYS A 38 -21.88 -19.79 -5.74
C LYS A 38 -22.78 -20.24 -6.89
N ASP A 39 -24.03 -20.42 -6.61
CA ASP A 39 -25.04 -20.62 -7.64
C ASP A 39 -25.25 -19.30 -8.40
N LYS A 40 -24.97 -19.33 -9.70
CA LYS A 40 -25.07 -18.15 -10.57
C LYS A 40 -26.52 -17.65 -10.75
N THR A 41 -27.49 -18.51 -10.50
CA THR A 41 -28.92 -18.17 -10.67
C THR A 41 -29.52 -17.50 -9.46
N LEU A 42 -28.98 -17.80 -8.26
CA LEU A 42 -29.48 -17.25 -6.98
C LEU A 42 -28.80 -15.95 -6.59
N GLY A 43 -27.57 -15.72 -7.09
CA GLY A 43 -26.75 -14.58 -6.68
C GLY A 43 -26.21 -14.71 -5.25
N LEU A 44 -25.73 -13.59 -4.70
CA LEU A 44 -25.34 -13.47 -3.29
C LEU A 44 -26.43 -12.74 -2.51
N PRO A 45 -26.62 -13.06 -1.23
CA PRO A 45 -27.45 -12.25 -0.35
C PRO A 45 -26.92 -10.81 -0.23
N PRO A 46 -27.77 -9.84 0.18
CA PRO A 46 -27.31 -8.50 0.51
C PRO A 46 -26.14 -8.53 1.51
N VAL A 47 -25.27 -7.54 1.41
CA VAL A 47 -24.15 -7.39 2.36
C VAL A 47 -24.54 -6.41 3.45
N ILE A 48 -24.34 -6.81 4.69
CA ILE A 48 -24.34 -5.92 5.86
C ILE A 48 -22.93 -5.43 6.01
N GLU A 49 -22.68 -4.16 5.69
CA GLU A 49 -21.35 -3.56 5.80
C GLU A 49 -20.94 -3.43 7.27
N ALA A 50 -19.70 -3.80 7.57
CA ALA A 50 -19.13 -3.57 8.89
C ALA A 50 -18.91 -2.08 9.16
N ASP A 51 -19.22 -1.61 10.36
CA ASP A 51 -18.91 -0.23 10.80
C ASP A 51 -17.41 -0.10 11.17
N LEU A 52 -16.54 -0.49 10.24
CA LEU A 52 -15.10 -0.34 10.40
C LEU A 52 -14.68 1.05 9.95
N LYS A 53 -14.13 1.81 10.88
CA LYS A 53 -13.52 3.12 10.60
C LYS A 53 -12.02 2.94 10.44
N GLN A 54 -11.44 3.78 9.59
CA GLN A 54 -9.98 3.85 9.51
C GLN A 54 -9.42 4.24 10.88
N GLU A 55 -8.45 3.47 11.34
CA GLU A 55 -7.75 3.79 12.58
C GLU A 55 -6.93 5.07 12.44
N VAL A 56 -6.86 5.84 13.51
CA VAL A 56 -6.04 7.04 13.62
C VAL A 56 -5.13 6.85 14.82
N THR A 57 -3.83 6.98 14.61
CA THR A 57 -2.86 6.85 15.70
C THR A 57 -3.02 7.98 16.73
N HIS A 58 -2.76 7.66 17.99
CA HIS A 58 -2.59 8.62 19.06
C HIS A 58 -1.12 9.04 19.25
N ILE A 59 -0.20 8.41 18.51
CA ILE A 59 1.23 8.73 18.57
C ILE A 59 1.48 9.97 17.72
N VAL A 60 2.10 10.97 18.31
CA VAL A 60 2.50 12.20 17.64
C VAL A 60 3.97 12.50 17.92
N PRO A 61 4.72 13.10 16.98
CA PRO A 61 6.08 13.53 17.24
C PRO A 61 6.10 14.61 18.34
N THR A 62 7.17 14.62 19.12
CA THR A 62 7.48 15.68 20.10
C THR A 62 8.93 16.10 19.96
N ASP A 63 9.33 17.19 20.60
CA ASP A 63 10.72 17.67 20.56
C ASP A 63 11.73 16.61 21.04
N GLU A 64 11.31 15.74 21.96
CA GLU A 64 12.17 14.72 22.58
C GLU A 64 12.00 13.32 21.96
N LYS A 65 11.00 13.11 21.10
CA LYS A 65 10.67 11.78 20.57
C LYS A 65 10.41 11.84 19.07
N LEU A 66 11.12 10.98 18.36
CA LEU A 66 10.84 10.69 16.95
C LEU A 66 9.74 9.66 16.81
N THR A 67 8.95 9.82 15.76
CA THR A 67 7.96 8.84 15.32
C THR A 67 8.44 8.14 14.05
N VAL A 68 8.36 6.81 14.06
CA VAL A 68 8.74 5.97 12.92
C VAL A 68 7.55 5.11 12.53
N ALA A 69 7.25 5.07 11.25
CA ALA A 69 6.19 4.25 10.69
C ALA A 69 6.72 3.35 9.58
N SER A 70 6.01 2.27 9.30
CA SER A 70 6.23 1.42 8.13
C SER A 70 4.92 1.24 7.39
N TYR A 71 4.97 1.34 6.06
CA TYR A 71 3.79 1.21 5.23
C TYR A 71 4.13 0.53 3.90
N ASN A 72 3.35 -0.49 3.53
CA ASN A 72 3.43 -1.10 2.20
C ASN A 72 2.60 -0.25 1.23
N VAL A 73 3.24 0.32 0.23
CA VAL A 73 2.60 1.19 -0.78
C VAL A 73 2.09 0.40 -2.00
N GLU A 74 2.25 -0.92 -1.99
CA GLU A 74 1.72 -1.85 -2.99
C GLU A 74 2.15 -1.49 -4.41
N ASN A 75 3.38 -1.85 -4.77
CA ASN A 75 3.94 -1.64 -6.11
C ASN A 75 3.83 -0.18 -6.60
N PHE A 76 4.17 0.77 -5.74
CA PHE A 76 4.04 2.20 -6.00
C PHE A 76 5.09 2.71 -6.98
N SER A 77 4.66 3.41 -8.01
CA SER A 77 5.52 4.05 -9.02
C SER A 77 4.98 5.40 -9.49
N ASN A 78 5.77 6.11 -10.31
CA ASN A 78 5.30 7.30 -11.02
C ASN A 78 4.42 6.95 -12.23
N ASN A 79 4.42 5.71 -12.70
CA ASN A 79 3.58 5.26 -13.79
C ASN A 79 2.10 5.26 -13.39
N THR A 80 1.30 6.15 -13.98
CA THR A 80 -0.12 6.35 -13.62
C THR A 80 -1.01 5.16 -13.98
N ALA A 81 -0.59 4.29 -14.92
CA ALA A 81 -1.31 3.07 -15.25
C ALA A 81 -1.20 2.01 -14.13
N ASN A 82 -0.06 1.97 -13.44
CA ASN A 82 0.18 1.06 -12.32
C ASN A 82 -0.25 1.68 -10.98
N THR A 83 -0.05 2.99 -10.83
CA THR A 83 -0.35 3.74 -9.62
C THR A 83 -1.26 4.94 -9.95
N PRO A 84 -2.59 4.78 -9.99
CA PRO A 84 -3.52 5.88 -10.26
C PRO A 84 -3.40 7.02 -9.24
N ASP A 85 -3.72 8.26 -9.65
CA ASP A 85 -3.65 9.45 -8.77
C ASP A 85 -4.54 9.31 -7.52
N GLU A 86 -5.66 8.65 -7.63
CA GLU A 86 -6.52 8.36 -6.48
C GLU A 86 -5.81 7.51 -5.40
N LYS A 87 -5.03 6.51 -5.80
CA LYS A 87 -4.22 5.69 -4.89
C LYS A 87 -3.17 6.55 -4.19
N VAL A 88 -2.48 7.41 -4.94
CA VAL A 88 -1.48 8.35 -4.39
C VAL A 88 -2.10 9.26 -3.35
N ALA A 89 -3.26 9.86 -3.66
CA ALA A 89 -3.97 10.75 -2.75
C ALA A 89 -4.42 10.02 -1.47
N LYS A 90 -4.92 8.78 -1.57
CA LYS A 90 -5.31 7.96 -0.40
C LYS A 90 -4.13 7.62 0.50
N ILE A 91 -2.97 7.25 -0.07
CA ILE A 91 -1.75 6.99 0.69
C ILE A 91 -1.30 8.26 1.41
N ALA A 92 -1.24 9.39 0.71
CA ALA A 92 -0.87 10.68 1.28
C ALA A 92 -1.81 11.09 2.43
N GLN A 93 -3.11 10.95 2.24
CA GLN A 93 -4.12 11.21 3.27
C GLN A 93 -3.92 10.30 4.50
N THR A 94 -3.58 9.01 4.29
CA THR A 94 -3.28 8.08 5.37
C THR A 94 -2.07 8.55 6.18
N PHE A 95 -0.99 8.98 5.53
CA PHE A 95 0.20 9.46 6.23
C PHE A 95 -0.08 10.72 7.05
N VAL A 96 -0.86 11.65 6.50
CA VAL A 96 -1.14 12.92 7.17
C VAL A 96 -2.20 12.77 8.27
N THR A 97 -3.33 12.16 7.94
CA THR A 97 -4.48 12.13 8.85
C THR A 97 -4.43 10.97 9.83
N ASN A 98 -4.16 9.76 9.32
CA ASN A 98 -4.24 8.54 10.13
C ASN A 98 -2.95 8.31 10.92
N MET A 99 -1.79 8.54 10.30
CA MET A 99 -0.48 8.32 10.92
C MET A 99 0.12 9.58 11.55
N LYS A 100 -0.50 10.75 11.40
CA LYS A 100 -0.09 12.03 12.01
C LYS A 100 1.27 12.52 11.56
N SER A 101 1.60 12.34 10.28
CA SER A 101 2.86 12.79 9.66
C SER A 101 4.10 12.34 10.44
N PRO A 102 4.42 11.04 10.47
CA PRO A 102 5.57 10.53 11.20
C PRO A 102 6.89 11.20 10.76
N ASP A 103 7.87 11.30 11.65
CA ASP A 103 9.18 11.88 11.32
C ASP A 103 9.93 11.04 10.28
N ILE A 104 9.76 9.70 10.33
CA ILE A 104 10.35 8.76 9.38
C ILE A 104 9.27 7.76 8.95
N ILE A 105 9.17 7.51 7.63
CA ILE A 105 8.27 6.51 7.07
C ILE A 105 9.09 5.54 6.22
N THR A 106 9.12 4.26 6.62
CA THR A 106 9.63 3.18 5.79
C THR A 106 8.58 2.82 4.77
N LEU A 107 8.90 2.96 3.49
CA LEU A 107 8.04 2.58 2.37
C LEU A 107 8.47 1.21 1.85
N VAL A 108 7.56 0.25 1.88
CA VAL A 108 7.77 -1.09 1.33
C VAL A 108 7.04 -1.19 -0.01
N GLU A 109 7.66 -1.85 -0.98
CA GLU A 109 7.15 -2.02 -2.34
C GLU A 109 7.12 -0.73 -3.18
N VAL A 110 8.15 0.10 -3.04
CA VAL A 110 8.39 1.18 -4.01
C VAL A 110 8.99 0.58 -5.27
N GLN A 111 8.48 0.96 -6.43
CA GLN A 111 9.03 0.63 -7.73
C GLN A 111 9.78 1.84 -8.33
N ASP A 112 10.48 1.62 -9.43
CA ASP A 112 11.11 2.70 -10.20
C ASP A 112 10.07 3.65 -10.84
N ASN A 113 10.55 4.62 -11.60
CA ASN A 113 9.69 5.67 -12.16
C ASN A 113 8.68 5.15 -13.18
N ASP A 114 9.02 4.13 -13.94
CA ASP A 114 8.20 3.54 -15.00
C ASP A 114 7.43 2.29 -14.54
N GLY A 115 7.60 1.88 -13.28
CA GLY A 115 6.80 0.80 -12.69
C GLY A 115 7.12 -0.55 -13.33
N GLN A 116 6.11 -1.21 -13.91
CA GLN A 116 6.28 -2.56 -14.46
C GLN A 116 6.74 -2.56 -15.93
N ASP A 117 7.08 -1.41 -16.49
CA ASP A 117 7.61 -1.34 -17.84
C ASP A 117 9.09 -1.82 -17.85
N GLN A 118 9.40 -2.79 -18.73
CA GLN A 118 10.72 -3.41 -18.75
C GLN A 118 11.72 -2.57 -19.55
N THR A 119 12.00 -1.37 -19.11
CA THR A 119 12.91 -0.43 -19.79
C THR A 119 14.36 -0.58 -19.35
N GLY A 120 14.59 -1.22 -18.20
CA GLY A 120 15.90 -1.29 -17.55
C GLY A 120 16.19 -0.09 -16.64
N ASN A 121 15.25 0.85 -16.51
CA ASN A 121 15.33 1.93 -15.53
C ASN A 121 15.34 1.37 -14.11
N VAL A 122 16.14 1.96 -13.22
CA VAL A 122 16.19 1.64 -11.79
C VAL A 122 16.06 2.89 -10.91
N ASP A 123 15.85 4.06 -11.52
CA ASP A 123 15.64 5.30 -10.80
C ASP A 123 14.19 5.38 -10.30
N ALA A 124 14.00 5.72 -9.02
CA ALA A 124 12.69 5.90 -8.39
C ALA A 124 12.44 7.33 -7.93
N SER A 125 13.26 8.27 -8.34
CA SER A 125 13.19 9.68 -7.87
C SER A 125 11.83 10.32 -8.13
N GLU A 126 11.23 10.10 -9.30
CA GLU A 126 9.91 10.63 -9.63
C GLU A 126 8.80 9.95 -8.83
N SER A 127 8.94 8.66 -8.55
CA SER A 127 8.00 7.93 -7.69
C SER A 127 7.95 8.54 -6.29
N TYR A 128 9.10 8.79 -5.66
CA TYR A 128 9.16 9.45 -4.36
C TYR A 128 8.64 10.88 -4.41
N ASN A 129 9.07 11.67 -5.40
CA ASN A 129 8.67 13.07 -5.52
C ASN A 129 7.16 13.21 -5.70
N ARG A 130 6.53 12.33 -6.50
CA ARG A 130 5.06 12.30 -6.68
C ARG A 130 4.33 12.06 -5.36
N LEU A 131 4.80 11.12 -4.54
CA LEU A 131 4.21 10.86 -3.23
C LEU A 131 4.42 12.03 -2.26
N ILE A 132 5.61 12.63 -2.24
CA ILE A 132 5.92 13.79 -1.40
C ILE A 132 5.03 14.99 -1.75
N GLU A 133 4.84 15.27 -3.05
CA GLU A 133 3.94 16.34 -3.47
C GLU A 133 2.49 16.06 -3.06
N ALA A 134 2.02 14.83 -3.15
CA ALA A 134 0.68 14.46 -2.68
C ALA A 134 0.54 14.63 -1.15
N ILE A 135 1.58 14.30 -0.38
CA ILE A 135 1.61 14.52 1.07
C ILE A 135 1.52 16.01 1.40
N LYS A 136 2.25 16.86 0.67
CA LYS A 136 2.15 18.34 0.82
C LYS A 136 0.74 18.86 0.52
N VAL A 137 0.13 18.38 -0.57
CA VAL A 137 -1.25 18.73 -0.93
C VAL A 137 -2.24 18.30 0.14
N ALA A 138 -2.00 17.17 0.81
CA ALA A 138 -2.80 16.70 1.94
C ALA A 138 -2.55 17.47 3.25
N GLY A 139 -1.62 18.44 3.27
CA GLY A 139 -1.29 19.26 4.43
C GLY A 139 -0.16 18.70 5.33
N GLY A 140 0.58 17.71 4.83
CA GLY A 140 1.75 17.15 5.52
C GLY A 140 3.04 17.95 5.28
N PRO A 141 4.14 17.56 5.95
CA PRO A 141 5.45 18.19 5.78
C PRO A 141 6.07 17.87 4.41
N THR A 142 7.05 18.65 4.00
CA THR A 142 7.88 18.32 2.85
C THR A 142 8.93 17.32 3.26
N TYR A 143 8.71 16.05 2.96
CA TYR A 143 9.68 14.99 3.22
C TYR A 143 10.87 15.05 2.25
N ALA A 144 12.02 14.62 2.71
CA ALA A 144 13.10 14.14 1.86
C ALA A 144 13.04 12.60 1.78
N TRP A 145 13.75 12.01 0.84
CA TRP A 145 13.74 10.57 0.65
C TRP A 145 15.16 10.00 0.49
N THR A 146 15.28 8.71 0.74
CA THR A 146 16.48 7.93 0.48
C THR A 146 16.14 6.47 0.23
N ASP A 147 16.90 5.81 -0.64
CA ASP A 147 16.83 4.38 -0.90
C ASP A 147 18.19 3.81 -1.30
N VAL A 148 18.21 2.51 -1.56
CA VAL A 148 19.28 1.81 -2.26
C VAL A 148 18.67 1.21 -3.52
N ALA A 149 19.06 1.73 -4.69
CA ALA A 149 18.57 1.23 -5.96
C ALA A 149 19.03 -0.23 -6.18
N PRO A 150 18.14 -1.13 -6.60
CA PRO A 150 18.52 -2.50 -6.93
C PRO A 150 19.31 -2.56 -8.26
N VAL A 151 19.95 -3.69 -8.50
CA VAL A 151 20.35 -4.06 -9.87
C VAL A 151 19.09 -4.47 -10.63
N ASN A 152 18.97 -4.05 -11.89
CA ASN A 152 17.77 -4.29 -12.68
C ASN A 152 17.31 -5.76 -12.65
N ASN A 153 16.03 -5.97 -12.28
CA ASN A 153 15.35 -7.27 -12.21
C ASN A 153 15.98 -8.30 -11.24
N THR A 154 16.70 -7.87 -10.19
CA THR A 154 17.32 -8.81 -9.24
C THR A 154 16.58 -8.97 -7.91
N ASN A 155 15.70 -8.04 -7.55
CA ASN A 155 15.04 -8.03 -6.24
C ASN A 155 13.69 -8.77 -6.20
N GLY A 156 13.29 -9.43 -7.27
CA GLY A 156 11.97 -10.06 -7.37
C GLY A 156 10.85 -9.04 -7.60
N GLY A 157 9.63 -9.37 -7.16
CA GLY A 157 8.45 -8.57 -7.44
C GLY A 157 7.98 -8.67 -8.90
N ALA A 158 7.22 -7.68 -9.35
CA ALA A 158 6.80 -7.61 -10.75
C ALA A 158 8.00 -7.33 -11.67
N PRO A 159 8.15 -8.06 -12.78
CA PRO A 159 9.24 -7.82 -13.72
C PRO A 159 9.25 -6.36 -14.21
N GLY A 160 10.42 -5.76 -14.27
CA GLY A 160 10.60 -4.34 -14.63
C GLY A 160 10.46 -3.37 -13.47
N GLY A 161 9.73 -3.71 -12.40
CA GLY A 161 9.40 -2.76 -11.33
C GLY A 161 10.53 -2.42 -10.37
N ASN A 162 11.63 -3.20 -10.39
CA ASN A 162 12.82 -2.92 -9.59
C ASN A 162 12.50 -2.56 -8.14
N ILE A 163 11.67 -3.43 -7.52
CA ILE A 163 11.06 -3.22 -6.20
C ILE A 163 12.09 -3.02 -5.10
N ARG A 164 11.82 -2.11 -4.17
CA ARG A 164 12.73 -1.73 -3.09
C ARG A 164 12.02 -1.24 -1.85
N VAL A 165 12.78 -1.16 -0.77
CA VAL A 165 12.42 -0.42 0.42
C VAL A 165 13.06 0.96 0.34
N GLY A 166 12.29 2.00 0.62
CA GLY A 166 12.77 3.36 0.70
C GLY A 166 12.30 4.05 1.98
N TYR A 167 12.80 5.24 2.22
CA TYR A 167 12.48 6.01 3.39
C TYR A 167 12.09 7.43 3.02
N LEU A 168 10.98 7.91 3.57
CA LEU A 168 10.70 9.33 3.68
C LEU A 168 11.12 9.79 5.07
N TYR A 169 11.72 10.96 5.18
CA TYR A 169 12.07 11.56 6.47
C TYR A 169 11.82 13.07 6.46
N ASN A 170 11.36 13.60 7.58
CA ASN A 170 11.17 15.04 7.75
C ASN A 170 12.52 15.72 8.01
N PRO A 171 13.06 16.53 7.07
CA PRO A 171 14.37 17.14 7.20
C PRO A 171 14.44 18.22 8.32
N GLU A 172 13.33 18.69 8.82
CA GLU A 172 13.28 19.61 9.97
C GLU A 172 13.49 18.86 11.29
N ARG A 173 13.37 17.52 11.28
CA ARG A 173 13.45 16.67 12.46
C ARG A 173 14.68 15.77 12.48
N VAL A 174 15.09 15.29 11.34
CA VAL A 174 16.21 14.35 11.19
C VAL A 174 17.00 14.65 9.93
N SER A 175 18.25 14.25 9.90
CA SER A 175 19.12 14.33 8.74
C SER A 175 19.73 12.97 8.43
N LEU A 176 19.89 12.68 7.15
CA LEU A 176 20.61 11.50 6.68
C LEU A 176 22.10 11.71 6.92
N VAL A 177 22.77 10.73 7.53
CA VAL A 177 24.23 10.73 7.65
C VAL A 177 24.80 10.20 6.34
N GLU A 178 25.56 11.03 5.64
CA GLU A 178 26.19 10.65 4.38
C GLU A 178 27.14 9.45 4.55
N GLY A 179 27.23 8.61 3.53
CA GLY A 179 28.11 7.44 3.52
C GLY A 179 27.61 6.25 4.35
N THR A 180 26.40 6.31 4.91
CA THR A 180 25.81 5.20 5.68
C THR A 180 24.78 4.37 4.89
N LYS A 181 24.56 4.68 3.61
CA LYS A 181 23.79 3.84 2.71
C LYS A 181 24.55 2.56 2.39
N GLY A 182 23.92 1.40 2.58
CA GLY A 182 24.50 0.10 2.30
C GLY A 182 23.50 -0.88 1.74
#